data_3aa0567e8ae64a829218fe75c1382371
#
_entry.id   3aa0567e8ae64a829218fe75c1382371
#
_cell.length_a   1.000
_cell.length_b   1.000
_cell.length_c   1.000
_cell.angle_alpha   90.00
_cell.angle_beta   90.00
_cell.angle_gamma   90.00
#
_symmetry.space_group_name_H-M   'P 1'
#
loop_
_entity.id
_entity.type
_entity.pdbx_description
1 polymer ?
#
loop_
_entity_poly.entity_id
_entity_poly.type
_entity_poly.pdbx_seq_one_letter_code
_entity_poly.pdbx_strand_id
1 'polypeptide(L)'
;MWKAVLKGRPYLWARLDRKPNKQAEKRFKRFLYSADNSEGFTWNIEEDFRTVPECWIPAKEIEHCNGKPFPDENGHIPGWVPVEKNSKQYCWHTSVVDYEFELGLVLKPHTEETGLLEISPVPLSHFSEHTLELIGTNINANPYGLGSKKHPIHLLVPHGIFQIKNVPALNHTDILAWLDGCKEGKIEGIVWHCANGSLIKLHRHHLGLPWPIAHPNLISQPVVVDFSGDKYGYNFQPNTLFHYFSKLDGQRFNSLRDIIGDYDQIS
;
A
#
# COMPACT_ATOMS: atom_id res chain seq x y z
N MET A 1 -4.50 -10.21 10.81
CA MET A 1 -3.97 -9.39 11.92
C MET A 1 -2.60 -9.91 12.30
N TRP A 2 -1.52 -9.23 11.89
CA TRP A 2 -0.16 -9.67 12.16
C TRP A 2 0.49 -8.68 13.10
N LYS A 3 0.92 -9.13 14.27
CA LYS A 3 1.99 -8.41 14.95
C LYS A 3 3.22 -8.61 14.07
N ALA A 4 3.54 -7.60 13.28
CA ALA A 4 4.72 -7.60 12.44
C ALA A 4 5.95 -7.39 13.31
N VAL A 5 6.27 -8.41 14.14
CA VAL A 5 7.38 -8.37 15.09
C VAL A 5 8.46 -9.30 14.58
N LEU A 6 9.64 -8.75 14.33
CA LEU A 6 10.85 -9.52 14.07
C LEU A 6 11.80 -9.34 15.26
N LYS A 7 12.22 -10.45 15.88
CA LYS A 7 13.10 -10.41 17.09
C LYS A 7 12.59 -9.52 18.21
N GLY A 8 11.26 -9.51 18.45
CA GLY A 8 10.64 -8.75 19.54
C GLY A 8 10.38 -7.27 19.26
N ARG A 9 10.71 -6.74 18.09
CA ARG A 9 10.50 -5.35 17.69
C ARG A 9 9.47 -5.23 16.55
N PRO A 10 8.72 -4.10 16.46
CA PRO A 10 7.88 -3.81 15.30
C PRO A 10 8.72 -3.80 14.02
N TYR A 11 8.21 -4.44 12.96
CA TYR A 11 8.93 -4.57 11.70
C TYR A 11 7.98 -4.47 10.50
N LEU A 12 8.41 -3.81 9.44
CA LEU A 12 7.63 -3.72 8.21
C LEU A 12 7.77 -5.03 7.41
N TRP A 13 6.64 -5.52 6.88
CA TRP A 13 6.59 -6.69 6.02
C TRP A 13 6.04 -6.31 4.65
N ALA A 14 6.71 -6.72 3.60
CA ALA A 14 6.26 -6.54 2.22
C ALA A 14 5.46 -7.77 1.75
N ARG A 15 4.39 -7.53 1.00
CA ARG A 15 3.62 -8.61 0.38
C ARG A 15 4.46 -9.28 -0.72
N LEU A 16 4.53 -10.60 -0.66
CA LEU A 16 5.17 -11.44 -1.66
C LEU A 16 4.30 -12.68 -1.91
N ASP A 17 3.47 -12.63 -2.94
CA ASP A 17 2.63 -13.77 -3.31
C ASP A 17 3.49 -14.86 -3.96
N ARG A 18 3.39 -16.09 -3.45
CA ARG A 18 3.98 -17.26 -4.07
C ARG A 18 3.17 -17.62 -5.30
N LYS A 19 3.74 -17.44 -6.48
CA LYS A 19 3.08 -17.63 -7.79
C LYS A 19 3.37 -19.00 -8.37
N PRO A 20 2.47 -19.56 -9.18
CA PRO A 20 2.73 -20.79 -9.89
C PRO A 20 3.93 -20.63 -10.83
N ASN A 21 4.58 -21.72 -11.12
CA ASN A 21 5.59 -21.79 -12.18
C ASN A 21 4.90 -21.71 -13.56
N LYS A 22 5.70 -21.53 -14.63
CA LYS A 22 5.16 -21.34 -15.99
C LYS A 22 4.30 -22.51 -16.49
N GLN A 23 4.59 -23.74 -16.07
CA GLN A 23 3.83 -24.92 -16.51
C GLN A 23 2.47 -24.99 -15.80
N ALA A 24 2.48 -24.81 -14.49
CA ALA A 24 1.27 -24.79 -13.67
C ALA A 24 0.35 -23.62 -14.05
N GLU A 25 0.92 -22.43 -14.31
CA GLU A 25 0.16 -21.27 -14.78
C GLU A 25 -0.53 -21.54 -16.12
N LYS A 26 0.15 -22.21 -17.06
CA LYS A 26 -0.46 -22.62 -18.33
C LYS A 26 -1.59 -23.64 -18.15
N ARG A 27 -1.41 -24.63 -17.24
CA ARG A 27 -2.45 -25.60 -16.93
C ARG A 27 -3.68 -24.91 -16.34
N PHE A 28 -3.47 -24.03 -15.36
CA PHE A 28 -4.54 -23.29 -14.71
C PHE A 28 -5.31 -22.40 -15.70
N LYS A 29 -4.61 -21.65 -16.55
CA LYS A 29 -5.26 -20.85 -17.61
C LYS A 29 -6.08 -21.70 -18.57
N ARG A 30 -5.57 -22.86 -19.00
CA ARG A 30 -6.35 -23.77 -19.85
C ARG A 30 -7.62 -24.27 -19.15
N PHE A 31 -7.51 -24.60 -17.88
CA PHE A 31 -8.67 -24.99 -17.06
C PHE A 31 -9.71 -23.86 -17.00
N LEU A 32 -9.31 -22.63 -16.70
CA LEU A 32 -10.23 -21.48 -16.64
C LEU A 32 -11.00 -21.23 -17.96
N TYR A 33 -10.38 -21.54 -19.09
CA TYR A 33 -11.00 -21.37 -20.42
C TYR A 33 -11.63 -22.65 -20.99
N SER A 34 -11.60 -23.76 -20.26
CA SER A 34 -12.28 -25.00 -20.67
C SER A 34 -13.78 -24.92 -20.42
N ALA A 35 -14.56 -25.57 -21.27
CA ALA A 35 -16.02 -25.62 -21.11
C ALA A 35 -16.46 -26.57 -19.97
N ASP A 36 -15.56 -27.45 -19.51
CA ASP A 36 -15.83 -28.45 -18.47
C ASP A 36 -14.94 -28.17 -17.25
N ASN A 37 -15.47 -27.40 -16.31
CA ASN A 37 -14.83 -27.03 -15.05
C ASN A 37 -15.47 -27.73 -13.84
N SER A 38 -16.21 -28.80 -14.06
CA SER A 38 -17.04 -29.47 -13.03
C SER A 38 -16.22 -30.06 -11.87
N GLU A 39 -14.98 -30.47 -12.10
CA GLU A 39 -14.16 -31.17 -11.10
C GLU A 39 -13.21 -30.25 -10.30
N GLY A 40 -13.15 -28.95 -10.61
CA GLY A 40 -12.22 -28.02 -9.99
C GLY A 40 -10.76 -28.25 -10.44
N PHE A 41 -9.87 -27.26 -10.19
CA PHE A 41 -8.45 -27.36 -10.54
C PHE A 41 -7.64 -27.93 -9.37
N THR A 42 -6.82 -28.96 -9.64
CA THR A 42 -5.97 -29.57 -8.61
C THR A 42 -4.56 -29.01 -8.69
N TRP A 43 -4.09 -28.45 -7.57
CA TRP A 43 -2.74 -27.93 -7.38
C TRP A 43 -1.83 -28.96 -6.70
N ASN A 44 -0.61 -29.13 -7.22
CA ASN A 44 0.49 -29.72 -6.46
C ASN A 44 1.30 -28.62 -5.80
N ILE A 45 1.07 -28.38 -4.50
CA ILE A 45 1.67 -27.23 -3.77
C ILE A 45 3.21 -27.24 -3.77
N GLU A 46 3.84 -28.41 -3.89
CA GLU A 46 5.29 -28.55 -3.87
C GLU A 46 5.91 -28.29 -5.24
N GLU A 47 5.30 -28.80 -6.29
CA GLU A 47 5.87 -28.78 -7.65
C GLU A 47 5.38 -27.60 -8.50
N ASP A 48 4.14 -27.16 -8.27
CA ASP A 48 3.50 -26.14 -9.12
C ASP A 48 3.94 -24.71 -8.81
N PHE A 49 4.52 -24.45 -7.65
CA PHE A 49 4.82 -23.10 -7.21
C PHE A 49 6.31 -22.76 -7.23
N ARG A 50 6.61 -21.49 -7.51
CA ARG A 50 7.98 -20.95 -7.43
C ARG A 50 8.48 -21.01 -5.99
N THR A 51 9.78 -21.12 -5.82
CA THR A 51 10.44 -21.01 -4.53
C THR A 51 10.27 -19.60 -3.97
N VAL A 52 10.18 -19.49 -2.67
CA VAL A 52 10.15 -18.23 -1.92
C VAL A 52 11.31 -18.20 -0.91
N PRO A 53 11.72 -17.02 -0.41
CA PRO A 53 12.75 -16.94 0.62
C PRO A 53 12.37 -17.72 1.89
N GLU A 54 13.36 -18.21 2.62
CA GLU A 54 13.12 -18.95 3.89
C GLU A 54 12.34 -18.15 4.94
N CYS A 55 12.52 -16.82 4.91
CA CYS A 55 11.80 -15.90 5.80
C CYS A 55 10.35 -15.61 5.36
N TRP A 56 9.89 -16.17 4.24
CA TRP A 56 8.53 -15.99 3.77
C TRP A 56 7.53 -16.71 4.66
N ILE A 57 6.43 -16.02 4.96
CA ILE A 57 5.32 -16.57 5.73
C ILE A 57 4.02 -16.41 4.97
N PRO A 58 3.14 -17.43 4.93
CA PRO A 58 1.84 -17.31 4.30
C PRO A 58 0.93 -16.34 5.05
N ALA A 59 0.01 -15.67 4.36
CA ALA A 59 -1.01 -14.85 4.99
C ALA A 59 -1.93 -15.73 5.88
N LYS A 60 -2.41 -15.19 7.01
CA LYS A 60 -3.20 -15.99 7.98
C LYS A 60 -4.59 -16.40 7.49
N GLU A 61 -5.20 -15.56 6.67
CA GLU A 61 -6.59 -15.67 6.24
C GLU A 61 -6.77 -16.52 4.96
N ILE A 62 -5.71 -17.23 4.55
CA ILE A 62 -5.79 -18.12 3.38
C ILE A 62 -6.33 -19.49 3.75
N GLU A 63 -7.04 -20.09 2.82
CA GLU A 63 -7.49 -21.47 2.95
C GLU A 63 -6.30 -22.42 3.09
N HIS A 64 -6.49 -23.49 3.85
CA HIS A 64 -5.50 -24.55 4.01
C HIS A 64 -6.09 -25.88 3.56
N CYS A 65 -5.36 -26.60 2.74
CA CYS A 65 -5.67 -27.97 2.38
C CYS A 65 -4.60 -28.89 2.96
N ASN A 66 -4.99 -29.85 3.81
CA ASN A 66 -4.07 -30.75 4.51
C ASN A 66 -2.94 -30.03 5.27
N GLY A 67 -3.26 -28.90 5.93
CA GLY A 67 -2.31 -28.11 6.69
C GLY A 67 -1.36 -27.26 5.85
N LYS A 68 -1.46 -27.30 4.52
CA LYS A 68 -0.67 -26.46 3.60
C LYS A 68 -1.51 -25.29 3.08
N PRO A 69 -0.91 -24.07 2.91
CA PRO A 69 -1.62 -22.94 2.37
C PRO A 69 -2.11 -23.24 0.94
N PHE A 70 -3.39 -22.94 0.69
CA PHE A 70 -4.04 -23.19 -0.60
C PHE A 70 -4.09 -21.90 -1.45
N PRO A 71 -3.96 -21.98 -2.78
CA PRO A 71 -4.02 -20.83 -3.66
C PRO A 71 -5.40 -20.17 -3.70
N ASP A 72 -5.41 -18.86 -3.87
CA ASP A 72 -6.62 -18.07 -4.13
C ASP A 72 -7.21 -18.35 -5.53
N GLU A 73 -8.30 -17.66 -5.86
CA GLU A 73 -8.98 -17.76 -7.17
C GLU A 73 -8.10 -17.36 -8.37
N ASN A 74 -7.01 -16.65 -8.13
CA ASN A 74 -6.02 -16.26 -9.14
C ASN A 74 -4.86 -17.28 -9.24
N GLY A 75 -4.90 -18.33 -8.44
CA GLY A 75 -3.84 -19.33 -8.34
C GLY A 75 -2.60 -18.83 -7.61
N HIS A 76 -2.71 -17.83 -6.75
CA HIS A 76 -1.59 -17.29 -5.97
C HIS A 76 -1.74 -17.67 -4.49
N ILE A 77 -0.63 -17.89 -3.79
CA ILE A 77 -0.61 -18.06 -2.34
C ILE A 77 -0.09 -16.76 -1.73
N PRO A 78 -0.98 -15.92 -1.15
CA PRO A 78 -0.56 -14.67 -0.51
C PRO A 78 0.39 -14.91 0.66
N GLY A 79 1.39 -14.06 0.80
CA GLY A 79 2.34 -14.14 1.90
C GLY A 79 3.17 -12.89 2.08
N TRP A 80 4.09 -12.94 3.04
CA TRP A 80 4.83 -11.79 3.50
C TRP A 80 6.31 -12.12 3.70
N VAL A 81 7.17 -11.13 3.48
CA VAL A 81 8.59 -11.17 3.78
C VAL A 81 8.99 -9.94 4.59
N PRO A 82 9.93 -10.05 5.54
CA PRO A 82 10.41 -8.89 6.28
C PRO A 82 11.17 -7.93 5.34
N VAL A 83 10.96 -6.63 5.52
CA VAL A 83 11.67 -5.58 4.77
C VAL A 83 13.00 -5.32 5.46
N GLU A 84 14.04 -6.07 5.10
CA GLU A 84 15.37 -5.92 5.68
C GLU A 84 16.04 -4.62 5.27
N LYS A 85 16.73 -3.96 6.23
CA LYS A 85 17.37 -2.65 6.08
C LYS A 85 18.28 -2.52 4.85
N ASN A 86 18.96 -3.61 4.45
CA ASN A 86 19.92 -3.61 3.35
C ASN A 86 19.39 -4.30 2.07
N SER A 87 18.10 -4.57 1.99
CA SER A 87 17.50 -5.22 0.84
C SER A 87 17.39 -4.28 -0.36
N LYS A 88 18.14 -4.56 -1.43
CA LYS A 88 18.01 -3.81 -2.69
C LYS A 88 16.61 -3.96 -3.31
N GLN A 89 15.98 -5.11 -3.13
CA GLN A 89 14.63 -5.40 -3.65
C GLN A 89 13.56 -4.53 -3.00
N TYR A 90 13.75 -4.17 -1.73
CA TYR A 90 12.78 -3.40 -0.93
C TYR A 90 13.31 -2.01 -0.56
N CYS A 91 14.21 -1.44 -1.37
CA CYS A 91 14.81 -0.12 -1.10
C CYS A 91 13.75 1.00 -0.95
N TRP A 92 12.64 0.92 -1.68
CA TRP A 92 11.54 1.87 -1.55
C TRP A 92 10.77 1.70 -0.23
N HIS A 93 10.59 0.47 0.22
CA HIS A 93 9.98 0.17 1.51
C HIS A 93 10.90 0.60 2.67
N THR A 94 12.20 0.38 2.53
CA THR A 94 13.17 0.79 3.58
C THR A 94 13.31 2.30 3.68
N SER A 95 13.05 3.06 2.62
CA SER A 95 13.15 4.53 2.65
C SER A 95 12.09 5.19 3.54
N VAL A 96 10.98 4.51 3.84
CA VAL A 96 9.87 5.03 4.65
C VAL A 96 9.85 4.47 6.07
N VAL A 97 10.90 3.78 6.49
CA VAL A 97 10.98 3.18 7.84
C VAL A 97 12.33 3.52 8.46
N ASP A 98 12.29 4.04 9.67
CA ASP A 98 13.44 4.16 10.54
C ASP A 98 13.35 3.10 11.65
N TYR A 99 14.18 2.05 11.54
CA TYR A 99 14.19 0.96 12.53
C TYR A 99 14.95 1.29 13.79
N GLU A 100 15.78 2.34 13.81
CA GLU A 100 16.48 2.79 15.01
C GLU A 100 15.49 3.44 15.97
N PHE A 101 14.64 4.29 15.44
CA PHE A 101 13.58 4.97 16.19
C PHE A 101 12.22 4.27 16.11
N GLU A 102 12.11 3.16 15.38
CA GLU A 102 10.87 2.39 15.18
C GLU A 102 9.72 3.22 14.59
N LEU A 103 10.04 4.08 13.62
CA LEU A 103 9.10 5.00 12.99
C LEU A 103 8.81 4.61 11.53
N GLY A 104 7.58 4.91 11.07
CA GLY A 104 7.17 4.91 9.67
C GLY A 104 6.82 6.31 9.21
N LEU A 105 7.19 6.70 7.99
CA LEU A 105 6.82 7.97 7.39
C LEU A 105 5.44 7.83 6.72
N VAL A 106 4.44 8.52 7.26
CA VAL A 106 3.02 8.26 6.98
C VAL A 106 2.31 9.48 6.42
N LEU A 107 1.49 9.25 5.40
CA LEU A 107 0.51 10.20 4.90
C LEU A 107 -0.88 9.82 5.45
N LYS A 108 -1.56 10.78 6.06
CA LYS A 108 -2.89 10.61 6.67
C LYS A 108 -3.72 11.91 6.58
N PRO A 109 -5.05 11.88 6.79
CA PRO A 109 -5.82 13.09 7.02
C PRO A 109 -5.34 13.79 8.28
N HIS A 110 -5.28 15.13 8.26
CA HIS A 110 -5.04 15.93 9.46
C HIS A 110 -6.19 15.77 10.46
N THR A 111 -5.88 15.66 11.75
CA THR A 111 -6.88 15.33 12.79
C THR A 111 -7.87 16.45 13.05
N GLU A 112 -7.44 17.70 12.98
CA GLU A 112 -8.24 18.87 13.34
C GLU A 112 -8.78 19.63 12.13
N GLU A 113 -8.05 19.65 11.02
CA GLU A 113 -8.42 20.44 9.83
C GLU A 113 -8.91 19.54 8.68
N THR A 114 -10.22 19.60 8.42
CA THR A 114 -10.85 18.81 7.35
C THR A 114 -10.33 19.21 5.97
N GLY A 115 -9.91 18.23 5.17
CA GLY A 115 -9.42 18.44 3.82
C GLY A 115 -7.94 18.80 3.75
N LEU A 116 -7.24 18.86 4.88
CA LEU A 116 -5.80 18.94 4.98
C LEU A 116 -5.22 17.53 5.13
N LEU A 117 -4.12 17.26 4.46
CA LEU A 117 -3.31 16.06 4.63
C LEU A 117 -2.15 16.36 5.59
N GLU A 118 -1.64 15.32 6.23
CA GLU A 118 -0.48 15.40 7.12
C GLU A 118 0.54 14.32 6.74
N ILE A 119 1.81 14.72 6.66
CA ILE A 119 2.95 13.80 6.59
C ILE A 119 3.69 13.87 7.91
N SER A 120 3.73 12.75 8.62
CA SER A 120 4.38 12.69 9.93
C SER A 120 5.07 11.35 10.19
N PRO A 121 6.11 11.32 11.07
CA PRO A 121 6.65 10.08 11.59
C PRO A 121 5.66 9.48 12.59
N VAL A 122 5.37 8.20 12.44
CA VAL A 122 4.42 7.49 13.31
C VAL A 122 5.07 6.21 13.83
N PRO A 123 4.97 5.90 15.14
CA PRO A 123 5.51 4.66 15.69
C PRO A 123 4.98 3.42 14.96
N LEU A 124 5.86 2.51 14.56
CA LEU A 124 5.49 1.27 13.86
C LEU A 124 4.54 0.40 14.68
N SER A 125 4.60 0.49 16.01
CA SER A 125 3.68 -0.19 16.91
C SER A 125 2.21 0.18 16.71
N HIS A 126 1.92 1.39 16.20
CA HIS A 126 0.56 1.83 15.90
C HIS A 126 -0.06 1.08 14.73
N PHE A 127 0.78 0.48 13.87
CA PHE A 127 0.34 -0.25 12.68
C PHE A 127 0.39 -1.77 12.84
N SER A 128 0.59 -2.28 14.06
CA SER A 128 0.73 -3.72 14.32
C SER A 128 -0.43 -4.57 13.81
N GLU A 129 -1.60 -3.98 13.61
CA GLU A 129 -2.84 -4.61 13.15
C GLU A 129 -3.36 -4.04 11.82
N HIS A 130 -2.56 -3.21 11.15
CA HIS A 130 -2.93 -2.56 9.91
C HIS A 130 -2.12 -3.08 8.74
N THR A 131 -2.72 -3.07 7.58
CA THR A 131 -2.01 -3.13 6.31
C THR A 131 -1.79 -1.71 5.80
N LEU A 132 -0.68 -1.51 5.08
CA LEU A 132 -0.23 -0.21 4.59
C LEU A 132 -0.04 -0.29 3.08
N GLU A 133 -0.42 0.77 2.38
CA GLU A 133 -0.04 0.98 0.98
C GLU A 133 1.25 1.80 0.93
N LEU A 134 2.21 1.37 0.12
CA LEU A 134 3.38 2.19 -0.23
C LEU A 134 3.06 2.99 -1.49
N ILE A 135 3.15 4.31 -1.41
CA ILE A 135 2.95 5.21 -2.54
C ILE A 135 4.21 6.02 -2.83
N GLY A 136 4.36 6.52 -4.05
CA GLY A 136 5.45 7.43 -4.41
C GLY A 136 6.17 7.10 -5.71
N THR A 137 7.40 7.58 -5.82
CA THR A 137 8.22 7.49 -7.01
C THR A 137 8.42 6.03 -7.45
N ASN A 138 8.12 5.73 -8.71
CA ASN A 138 8.18 4.39 -9.31
C ASN A 138 7.21 3.32 -8.72
N ILE A 139 6.29 3.72 -7.85
CA ILE A 139 5.25 2.83 -7.34
C ILE A 139 3.97 3.04 -8.19
N ASN A 140 3.43 1.94 -8.76
CA ASN A 140 2.16 1.92 -9.49
C ASN A 140 1.97 3.10 -10.46
N ALA A 141 3.02 3.42 -11.26
CA ALA A 141 3.07 4.57 -12.17
C ALA A 141 2.98 5.95 -11.46
N ASN A 142 3.20 6.00 -10.14
CA ASN A 142 3.20 7.23 -9.32
C ASN A 142 1.99 8.14 -9.57
N PRO A 143 0.76 7.68 -9.33
CA PRO A 143 -0.45 8.44 -9.67
C PRO A 143 -0.54 9.78 -8.95
N TYR A 144 0.13 9.90 -7.82
CA TYR A 144 0.12 11.11 -6.99
C TYR A 144 1.24 12.11 -7.32
N GLY A 145 2.17 11.75 -8.21
CA GLY A 145 3.26 12.63 -8.64
C GLY A 145 4.26 12.96 -7.54
N LEU A 146 4.44 12.05 -6.56
CA LEU A 146 5.41 12.21 -5.46
C LEU A 146 6.83 11.98 -5.97
N GLY A 147 7.72 12.94 -5.67
CA GLY A 147 9.13 12.82 -5.97
C GLY A 147 9.47 12.73 -7.47
N SER A 148 10.72 12.51 -7.76
CA SER A 148 11.27 12.32 -9.10
C SER A 148 12.30 11.18 -9.09
N LYS A 149 12.80 10.79 -10.27
CA LYS A 149 13.87 9.77 -10.35
C LYS A 149 15.16 10.24 -9.65
N LYS A 150 15.43 11.54 -9.67
CA LYS A 150 16.60 12.13 -9.01
C LYS A 150 16.40 12.25 -7.51
N HIS A 151 15.18 12.60 -7.09
CA HIS A 151 14.79 12.79 -5.69
C HIS A 151 13.53 11.97 -5.40
N PRO A 152 13.68 10.65 -5.13
CA PRO A 152 12.55 9.78 -4.91
C PRO A 152 11.90 10.05 -3.54
N ILE A 153 10.58 10.16 -3.53
CA ILE A 153 9.76 10.30 -2.32
C ILE A 153 8.80 9.13 -2.24
N HIS A 154 8.73 8.51 -1.07
CA HIS A 154 7.81 7.43 -0.75
C HIS A 154 7.13 7.72 0.58
N LEU A 155 5.88 7.28 0.72
CA LEU A 155 5.07 7.43 1.93
C LEU A 155 4.27 6.15 2.17
N LEU A 156 4.00 5.84 3.43
CA LEU A 156 3.06 4.81 3.83
C LEU A 156 1.67 5.41 4.02
N VAL A 157 0.65 4.72 3.55
CA VAL A 157 -0.76 5.08 3.73
C VAL A 157 -1.46 3.91 4.42
N PRO A 158 -1.97 4.07 5.65
CA PRO A 158 -2.75 3.01 6.29
C PRO A 158 -4.06 2.74 5.54
N HIS A 159 -4.37 1.48 5.28
CA HIS A 159 -5.63 1.11 4.67
C HIS A 159 -6.81 1.54 5.57
N GLY A 160 -7.85 2.09 4.95
CA GLY A 160 -9.04 2.59 5.66
C GLY A 160 -8.88 3.96 6.32
N ILE A 161 -7.68 4.60 6.25
CA ILE A 161 -7.48 5.94 6.83
C ILE A 161 -8.27 7.02 6.06
N PHE A 162 -8.43 6.85 4.74
CA PHE A 162 -9.22 7.73 3.89
C PHE A 162 -10.61 7.16 3.71
N GLN A 163 -11.60 7.74 4.38
CA GLN A 163 -13.00 7.33 4.31
C GLN A 163 -13.78 8.16 3.30
N ILE A 164 -14.65 7.50 2.54
CA ILE A 164 -15.60 8.15 1.63
C ILE A 164 -16.76 8.72 2.47
N LYS A 165 -17.04 10.00 2.31
CA LYS A 165 -18.12 10.70 3.03
C LYS A 165 -19.46 10.59 2.31
N ASN A 166 -19.43 10.71 0.98
CA ASN A 166 -20.62 10.70 0.13
C ASN A 166 -20.68 9.40 -0.67
N VAL A 167 -20.98 8.30 0.01
CA VAL A 167 -21.01 6.96 -0.59
C VAL A 167 -22.10 6.89 -1.68
N PRO A 168 -21.79 6.47 -2.92
CA PRO A 168 -22.78 6.27 -3.96
C PRO A 168 -23.70 5.09 -3.62
N ALA A 169 -24.90 5.06 -4.20
CA ALA A 169 -25.76 3.90 -4.08
C ALA A 169 -25.10 2.65 -4.72
N LEU A 170 -25.36 1.47 -4.13
CA LEU A 170 -24.71 0.21 -4.50
C LEU A 170 -25.30 -0.37 -5.80
N ASN A 171 -25.17 0.36 -6.90
CA ASN A 171 -25.48 -0.13 -8.23
C ASN A 171 -24.45 0.39 -9.25
N HIS A 172 -24.36 -0.28 -10.38
CA HIS A 172 -23.34 -0.01 -11.39
C HIS A 172 -23.37 1.45 -11.89
N THR A 173 -24.57 1.98 -12.19
CA THR A 173 -24.74 3.32 -12.78
C THR A 173 -24.30 4.42 -11.82
N ASP A 174 -24.74 4.37 -10.56
CA ASP A 174 -24.42 5.39 -9.57
C ASP A 174 -22.96 5.35 -9.17
N ILE A 175 -22.36 4.16 -9.01
CA ILE A 175 -20.94 4.02 -8.71
C ILE A 175 -20.09 4.53 -9.88
N LEU A 176 -20.44 4.18 -11.13
CA LEU A 176 -19.76 4.66 -12.33
C LEU A 176 -19.81 6.20 -12.41
N ALA A 177 -21.01 6.77 -12.27
CA ALA A 177 -21.22 8.22 -12.30
C ALA A 177 -20.44 8.94 -11.19
N TRP A 178 -20.40 8.35 -9.99
CA TRP A 178 -19.67 8.91 -8.85
C TRP A 178 -18.14 8.88 -9.08
N LEU A 179 -17.58 7.73 -9.51
CA LEU A 179 -16.16 7.62 -9.80
C LEU A 179 -15.71 8.56 -10.93
N ASP A 180 -16.54 8.83 -11.93
CA ASP A 180 -16.19 9.69 -13.06
C ASP A 180 -16.53 11.16 -12.83
N GLY A 181 -17.65 11.45 -12.16
CA GLY A 181 -18.28 12.76 -12.11
C GLY A 181 -17.86 13.65 -10.95
N CYS A 182 -17.54 13.13 -9.77
CA CYS A 182 -17.29 13.98 -8.60
C CYS A 182 -15.81 13.99 -8.14
N LYS A 183 -15.44 15.03 -7.39
CA LYS A 183 -14.07 15.20 -6.89
C LYS A 183 -13.65 14.05 -5.97
N GLU A 184 -14.54 13.61 -5.07
CA GLU A 184 -14.29 12.52 -4.12
C GLU A 184 -14.08 11.17 -4.85
N GLY A 185 -14.78 10.97 -5.97
CA GLY A 185 -14.64 9.79 -6.85
C GLY A 185 -13.37 9.71 -7.68
N LYS A 186 -12.51 10.75 -7.67
CA LYS A 186 -11.21 10.72 -8.36
C LYS A 186 -10.17 9.90 -7.59
N ILE A 187 -10.50 8.65 -7.29
CA ILE A 187 -9.70 7.66 -6.55
C ILE A 187 -9.53 6.39 -7.38
N GLU A 188 -8.63 5.51 -6.98
CA GLU A 188 -8.36 4.21 -7.63
C GLU A 188 -9.58 3.27 -7.59
N GLY A 189 -10.28 3.26 -6.46
CA GLY A 189 -11.43 2.39 -6.22
C GLY A 189 -11.95 2.52 -4.80
N ILE A 190 -12.91 1.65 -4.46
CA ILE A 190 -13.60 1.64 -3.17
C ILE A 190 -13.42 0.27 -2.51
N VAL A 191 -13.22 0.24 -1.21
CA VAL A 191 -13.27 -0.96 -0.39
C VAL A 191 -14.37 -0.82 0.62
N TRP A 192 -15.37 -1.71 0.58
CA TRP A 192 -16.42 -1.79 1.58
C TRP A 192 -16.02 -2.79 2.66
N HIS A 193 -16.07 -2.36 3.91
CA HIS A 193 -15.91 -3.20 5.08
C HIS A 193 -17.31 -3.62 5.54
N CYS A 194 -17.66 -4.88 5.31
CA CYS A 194 -18.98 -5.40 5.63
C CYS A 194 -19.09 -5.79 7.11
N ALA A 195 -20.32 -5.76 7.67
CA ALA A 195 -20.57 -6.07 9.08
C ALA A 195 -20.16 -7.51 9.49
N ASN A 196 -20.13 -8.43 8.53
CA ASN A 196 -19.66 -9.82 8.74
C ASN A 196 -18.13 -9.99 8.65
N GLY A 197 -17.38 -8.87 8.52
CA GLY A 197 -15.92 -8.87 8.39
C GLY A 197 -15.40 -9.08 6.97
N SER A 198 -16.27 -9.34 5.99
CA SER A 198 -15.84 -9.46 4.59
C SER A 198 -15.49 -8.11 3.99
N LEU A 199 -14.57 -8.13 3.00
CA LEU A 199 -14.14 -6.95 2.24
C LEU A 199 -14.59 -7.10 0.79
N ILE A 200 -15.22 -6.06 0.25
CA ILE A 200 -15.57 -5.99 -1.18
C ILE A 200 -14.77 -4.86 -1.79
N LYS A 201 -13.94 -5.17 -2.77
CA LYS A 201 -13.11 -4.18 -3.48
C LYS A 201 -13.63 -3.98 -4.91
N LEU A 202 -13.88 -2.72 -5.26
CA LEU A 202 -14.15 -2.29 -6.62
C LEU A 202 -13.04 -1.34 -7.08
N HIS A 203 -12.38 -1.68 -8.17
CA HIS A 203 -11.37 -0.83 -8.81
C HIS A 203 -11.96 -0.19 -10.08
N ARG A 204 -11.49 1.02 -10.45
CA ARG A 204 -11.94 1.72 -11.66
C ARG A 204 -11.93 0.85 -12.92
N HIS A 205 -10.92 0.01 -13.10
CA HIS A 205 -10.80 -0.86 -14.27
C HIS A 205 -11.93 -1.91 -14.38
N HIS A 206 -12.56 -2.32 -13.25
CA HIS A 206 -13.73 -3.22 -13.29
C HIS A 206 -14.93 -2.57 -13.97
N LEU A 207 -14.96 -1.23 -14.04
CA LEU A 207 -15.98 -0.43 -14.70
C LEU A 207 -15.51 0.16 -16.03
N GLY A 208 -14.37 -0.28 -16.57
CA GLY A 208 -13.80 0.26 -17.80
C GLY A 208 -13.22 1.68 -17.68
N LEU A 209 -13.06 2.20 -16.46
CA LEU A 209 -12.47 3.52 -16.21
C LEU A 209 -10.95 3.43 -16.09
N PRO A 210 -10.21 4.45 -16.58
CA PRO A 210 -8.74 4.47 -16.52
C PRO A 210 -8.24 4.69 -15.08
N TRP A 211 -7.06 4.12 -14.78
CA TRP A 211 -6.20 4.43 -13.64
C TRP A 211 -4.74 4.18 -14.03
N PRO A 212 -3.79 5.06 -13.72
CA PRO A 212 -3.96 6.35 -13.02
C PRO A 212 -4.68 7.42 -13.87
N ILE A 213 -5.18 8.45 -13.19
CA ILE A 213 -5.79 9.64 -13.80
C ILE A 213 -4.95 10.89 -13.53
N ALA A 214 -5.13 11.93 -14.33
CA ALA A 214 -4.32 13.16 -14.25
C ALA A 214 -4.46 13.89 -12.90
N HIS A 215 -5.66 13.88 -12.33
CA HIS A 215 -5.98 14.62 -11.09
C HIS A 215 -6.71 13.72 -10.08
N PRO A 216 -6.02 12.77 -9.41
CA PRO A 216 -6.58 12.04 -8.29
C PRO A 216 -6.99 12.98 -7.15
N ASN A 217 -7.97 12.61 -6.37
CA ASN A 217 -8.49 13.43 -5.24
C ASN A 217 -7.36 13.84 -4.29
N LEU A 218 -6.49 12.91 -3.95
CA LEU A 218 -5.43 13.10 -2.97
C LEU A 218 -4.49 14.26 -3.32
N ILE A 219 -4.15 14.45 -4.61
CA ILE A 219 -3.26 15.55 -5.03
C ILE A 219 -3.95 16.93 -5.07
N SER A 220 -5.25 16.97 -4.96
CA SER A 220 -6.00 18.24 -4.92
C SER A 220 -6.22 18.77 -3.50
N GLN A 221 -5.60 18.16 -2.51
CA GLN A 221 -5.68 18.54 -1.11
C GLN A 221 -4.35 19.16 -0.66
N PRO A 222 -4.41 20.23 0.15
CA PRO A 222 -3.21 20.77 0.78
C PRO A 222 -2.63 19.75 1.77
N VAL A 223 -1.33 19.87 2.05
CA VAL A 223 -0.63 18.98 2.95
C VAL A 223 0.29 19.76 3.87
N VAL A 224 0.37 19.37 5.12
CA VAL A 224 1.31 19.88 6.12
C VAL A 224 2.30 18.79 6.49
N VAL A 225 3.54 19.17 6.74
CA VAL A 225 4.56 18.29 7.32
C VAL A 225 4.57 18.55 8.83
N ASP A 226 4.33 17.50 9.63
CA ASP A 226 4.33 17.60 11.09
C ASP A 226 5.32 16.60 11.70
N PHE A 227 6.47 17.14 12.10
CA PHE A 227 7.50 16.44 12.87
C PHE A 227 7.57 16.94 14.32
N SER A 228 6.65 17.82 14.74
CA SER A 228 6.61 18.45 16.07
C SER A 228 6.29 17.45 17.21
N GLY A 229 5.69 16.31 16.88
CA GLY A 229 5.52 15.18 17.82
C GLY A 229 6.82 14.63 18.37
N ASP A 230 7.93 14.99 17.78
CA ASP A 230 9.29 14.62 18.14
C ASP A 230 9.85 15.46 19.30
N LYS A 231 9.16 15.43 20.43
CA LYS A 231 9.69 16.00 21.71
C LYS A 231 11.01 15.38 22.17
N TYR A 232 11.54 14.41 21.42
CA TYR A 232 12.73 13.63 21.75
C TYR A 232 13.97 13.99 20.93
N GLY A 233 13.89 14.96 20.00
CA GLY A 233 15.05 15.44 19.23
C GLY A 233 15.73 14.33 18.42
N TYR A 234 14.97 13.56 17.65
CA TYR A 234 15.55 12.53 16.80
C TYR A 234 16.60 13.12 15.84
N ASN A 235 17.78 12.58 15.87
CA ASN A 235 18.83 12.92 14.93
C ASN A 235 18.80 11.94 13.75
N PHE A 236 17.91 12.19 12.80
CA PHE A 236 17.77 11.34 11.61
C PHE A 236 19.03 11.34 10.76
N GLN A 237 19.38 10.16 10.25
CA GLN A 237 20.55 10.00 9.39
C GLN A 237 20.43 10.90 8.13
N PRO A 238 21.52 11.64 7.79
CA PRO A 238 21.57 12.45 6.58
C PRO A 238 21.16 11.64 5.32
N ASN A 239 20.58 12.29 4.33
CA ASN A 239 20.13 11.69 3.07
C ASN A 239 19.01 10.64 3.21
N THR A 240 18.28 10.62 4.32
CA THR A 240 17.04 9.86 4.48
C THR A 240 15.81 10.73 4.23
N LEU A 241 14.67 10.12 3.91
CA LEU A 241 13.40 10.84 3.81
C LEU A 241 13.00 11.45 5.16
N PHE A 242 13.29 10.80 6.27
CA PHE A 242 13.04 11.34 7.62
C PHE A 242 13.83 12.62 7.84
N HIS A 243 15.13 12.65 7.51
CA HIS A 243 15.94 13.86 7.60
C HIS A 243 15.43 14.97 6.67
N TYR A 244 15.02 14.63 5.44
CA TYR A 244 14.44 15.59 4.51
C TYR A 244 13.15 16.20 5.07
N PHE A 245 12.18 15.38 5.47
CA PHE A 245 10.91 15.87 5.98
C PHE A 245 11.02 16.58 7.32
N SER A 246 11.97 16.21 8.19
CA SER A 246 12.19 16.94 9.44
C SER A 246 12.63 18.39 9.24
N LYS A 247 13.31 18.70 8.13
CA LYS A 247 13.64 20.09 7.75
C LYS A 247 12.45 20.89 7.20
N LEU A 248 11.39 20.20 6.79
CA LEU A 248 10.14 20.81 6.31
C LEU A 248 9.08 20.92 7.42
N ASP A 249 9.43 20.63 8.68
CA ASP A 249 8.50 20.68 9.80
C ASP A 249 7.72 22.01 9.85
N GLY A 250 6.39 21.90 10.04
CA GLY A 250 5.47 23.04 10.05
C GLY A 250 5.15 23.65 8.67
N GLN A 251 5.82 23.23 7.60
CA GLN A 251 5.54 23.78 6.26
C GLN A 251 4.24 23.21 5.69
N ARG A 252 3.51 24.07 4.96
CA ARG A 252 2.29 23.74 4.24
C ARG A 252 2.50 23.89 2.74
N PHE A 253 2.00 22.91 1.99
CA PHE A 253 2.03 22.85 0.54
C PHE A 253 0.61 22.78 0.00
N ASN A 254 0.35 23.34 -1.18
CA ASN A 254 -0.97 23.28 -1.80
C ASN A 254 -1.33 21.89 -2.34
N SER A 255 -0.32 21.07 -2.58
CA SER A 255 -0.43 19.72 -3.15
C SER A 255 0.76 18.87 -2.76
N LEU A 256 0.58 17.54 -2.75
CA LEU A 256 1.70 16.59 -2.63
C LEU A 256 2.78 16.78 -3.69
N ARG A 257 2.42 17.31 -4.87
CA ARG A 257 3.36 17.57 -5.97
C ARG A 257 4.29 18.73 -5.70
N ASP A 258 3.90 19.66 -4.83
CA ASP A 258 4.67 20.87 -4.55
C ASP A 258 5.85 20.60 -3.62
N ILE A 259 5.85 19.46 -2.93
CA ILE A 259 6.94 19.06 -2.00
C ILE A 259 8.28 18.93 -2.73
N ILE A 260 8.30 18.66 -4.03
CA ILE A 260 9.53 18.47 -4.83
C ILE A 260 10.29 19.79 -5.04
N GLY A 261 9.57 20.92 -5.12
CA GLY A 261 10.18 22.22 -5.42
C GLY A 261 11.23 22.66 -4.40
N ASP A 262 11.10 22.20 -3.16
CA ASP A 262 11.95 22.63 -2.05
C ASP A 262 13.15 21.70 -1.80
N TYR A 263 13.19 20.52 -2.43
CA TYR A 263 14.30 19.58 -2.25
C TYR A 263 15.64 20.14 -2.72
N ASP A 264 15.66 20.89 -3.82
CA ASP A 264 16.88 21.51 -4.38
C ASP A 264 17.37 22.73 -3.56
N GLN A 265 16.54 23.29 -2.67
CA GLN A 265 16.89 24.42 -1.80
C GLN A 265 17.44 24.01 -0.44
N ILE A 266 17.30 22.72 -0.07
CA ILE A 266 17.65 22.19 1.26
C ILE A 266 18.99 21.44 1.25
N SER A 267 19.53 21.14 0.07
CA SER A 267 20.82 20.42 -0.11
C SER A 267 22.05 21.31 0.07
#